data_6c3a00ea9efa284c4bf4ccc7e01bfe20
#
_entry.id   6c3a00ea9efa284c4bf4ccc7e01bfe20
#
_cell.length_a   1.000
_cell.length_b   1.000
_cell.length_c   1.000
_cell.angle_alpha   90.00
_cell.angle_beta   90.00
_cell.angle_gamma   90.00
#
_symmetry.space_group_name_H-M   'P 1'
#
loop_
_entity.id
_entity.type
_entity.pdbx_description
1 polymer ?
#
loop_
_entity_poly.entity_id
_entity_poly.type
_entity_poly.pdbx_seq_one_letter_code
_entity_poly.pdbx_strand_id
1 'polypeptide(L)'
;GAIAVRVMGETGIEPVSGTSFIVLLILLMIFLNFDVGLTKEESILMSLVGTTVFGSAISMSGTVVGDYKNSLYIGNRPYHISKGNIMGVVPGAILGAGVAIFLSKLLADGTIELLAPQANAFAYFTTILAEGQGNWTALLIGMALGAFAEWATGMGTSFGLGMYLPTPATFPMLIGGAYRSWWEERRLKPVVESVRKEEGGPAAEKKSAQMLLLTFMIAAGALTGEAFYGVEAAILAVLDGIEVSGQALSLYSWWPYARLGGFVMINAILGLIIYALFSRAGIIGGGPGDESPRPTM
;
A
#
# COMPACT_ATOMS: atom_id res chain seq x y z
N GLY A 1 5.51 1.01 -18.21
CA GLY A 1 4.05 0.85 -18.12
C GLY A 1 3.58 -0.47 -18.69
N ALA A 2 3.78 -0.78 -19.99
CA ALA A 2 3.23 -1.97 -20.65
C ALA A 2 3.61 -3.30 -19.96
N ILE A 3 4.86 -3.47 -19.56
CA ILE A 3 5.32 -4.67 -18.83
C ILE A 3 4.66 -4.74 -17.46
N ALA A 4 4.59 -3.64 -16.73
CA ALA A 4 3.99 -3.60 -15.40
C ALA A 4 2.50 -3.93 -15.43
N VAL A 5 1.77 -3.37 -16.41
CA VAL A 5 0.34 -3.66 -16.63
C VAL A 5 0.11 -5.14 -16.93
N ARG A 6 0.97 -5.72 -17.77
CA ARG A 6 0.87 -7.15 -18.10
C ARG A 6 1.14 -8.04 -16.88
N VAL A 7 2.22 -7.76 -16.15
CA VAL A 7 2.57 -8.51 -14.93
C VAL A 7 1.45 -8.41 -13.91
N MET A 8 0.93 -7.21 -13.65
CA MET A 8 -0.20 -7.03 -12.75
C MET A 8 -1.45 -7.77 -13.22
N GLY A 9 -1.73 -7.76 -14.53
CA GLY A 9 -2.88 -8.47 -15.11
C GLY A 9 -2.79 -9.99 -14.93
N GLU A 10 -1.59 -10.56 -15.01
CA GLU A 10 -1.33 -11.99 -14.89
C GLU A 10 -1.18 -12.46 -13.44
N THR A 11 -0.50 -11.66 -12.59
CA THR A 11 -0.12 -12.06 -11.22
C THR A 11 -0.93 -11.38 -10.12
N GLY A 12 -1.59 -10.26 -10.41
CA GLY A 12 -2.25 -9.41 -9.41
C GLY A 12 -1.27 -8.61 -8.54
N ILE A 13 0.03 -8.61 -8.87
CA ILE A 13 1.09 -7.93 -8.11
C ILE A 13 1.74 -6.86 -9.01
N GLU A 14 1.86 -5.64 -8.48
CA GLU A 14 2.58 -4.56 -9.15
C GLU A 14 4.09 -4.75 -8.96
N PRO A 15 4.89 -4.87 -10.04
CA PRO A 15 6.33 -5.08 -9.94
C PRO A 15 7.10 -3.76 -9.69
N VAL A 16 6.60 -2.91 -8.79
CA VAL A 16 7.13 -1.56 -8.55
C VAL A 16 8.55 -1.62 -8.00
N SER A 17 8.77 -2.38 -6.94
CA SER A 17 10.05 -2.40 -6.23
C SER A 17 11.18 -2.93 -7.10
N GLY A 18 11.00 -4.06 -7.77
CA GLY A 18 12.03 -4.65 -8.64
C GLY A 18 12.36 -3.80 -9.85
N THR A 19 11.35 -3.26 -10.52
CA THR A 19 11.57 -2.40 -11.69
C THR A 19 12.17 -1.05 -11.32
N SER A 20 11.74 -0.46 -10.21
CA SER A 20 12.32 0.78 -9.70
C SER A 20 13.78 0.60 -9.30
N PHE A 21 14.13 -0.55 -8.74
CA PHE A 21 15.51 -0.88 -8.40
C PHE A 21 16.41 -0.94 -9.66
N ILE A 22 15.96 -1.58 -10.72
CA ILE A 22 16.67 -1.63 -11.99
C ILE A 22 16.87 -0.20 -12.56
N VAL A 23 15.85 0.64 -12.50
CA VAL A 23 15.93 2.03 -12.95
C VAL A 23 16.90 2.84 -12.09
N LEU A 24 16.91 2.65 -10.77
CA LEU A 24 17.90 3.28 -9.90
C LEU A 24 19.33 2.94 -10.31
N LEU A 25 19.60 1.65 -10.55
CA LEU A 25 20.91 1.19 -11.02
C LEU A 25 21.32 1.87 -12.33
N ILE A 26 20.40 1.92 -13.31
CA ILE A 26 20.66 2.54 -14.60
C ILE A 26 20.94 4.04 -14.45
N LEU A 27 20.11 4.76 -13.69
CA LEU A 27 20.28 6.19 -13.46
C LEU A 27 21.59 6.50 -12.73
N LEU A 28 21.93 5.73 -11.68
CA LEU A 28 23.20 5.88 -10.99
C LEU A 28 24.40 5.61 -11.92
N MET A 29 24.32 4.56 -12.75
CA MET A 29 25.38 4.30 -13.72
C MET A 29 25.53 5.45 -14.74
N ILE A 30 24.43 6.04 -15.18
CA ILE A 30 24.47 7.16 -16.11
C ILE A 30 25.05 8.40 -15.42
N PHE A 31 24.48 8.83 -14.30
CA PHE A 31 24.85 10.08 -13.64
C PHE A 31 26.25 10.05 -12.99
N LEU A 32 26.75 8.88 -12.57
CA LEU A 32 28.08 8.77 -11.96
C LEU A 32 29.19 8.55 -12.98
N ASN A 33 28.91 7.97 -14.17
CA ASN A 33 29.95 7.66 -15.15
C ASN A 33 29.99 8.66 -16.33
N PHE A 34 28.91 9.36 -16.61
CA PHE A 34 28.89 10.39 -17.64
C PHE A 34 28.97 11.76 -16.97
N ASP A 35 29.80 12.63 -17.54
CA ASP A 35 29.92 14.02 -17.09
C ASP A 35 28.65 14.81 -17.46
N VAL A 36 27.68 14.82 -16.56
CA VAL A 36 26.42 15.54 -16.71
C VAL A 36 26.47 16.91 -16.03
N GLY A 37 27.65 17.30 -15.52
CA GLY A 37 27.83 18.55 -14.79
C GLY A 37 27.21 18.56 -13.39
N LEU A 38 26.91 17.41 -12.83
CA LEU A 38 26.38 17.23 -11.47
C LEU A 38 27.47 16.74 -10.50
N THR A 39 27.42 17.22 -9.28
CA THR A 39 28.23 16.64 -8.21
C THR A 39 27.78 15.22 -7.88
N LYS A 40 28.59 14.45 -7.18
CA LYS A 40 28.25 13.07 -6.78
C LYS A 40 26.96 13.02 -5.95
N GLU A 41 26.80 13.96 -5.03
CA GLU A 41 25.59 14.04 -4.17
C GLU A 41 24.34 14.39 -4.98
N GLU A 42 24.46 15.36 -5.90
CA GLU A 42 23.38 15.72 -6.82
C GLU A 42 23.00 14.54 -7.75
N SER A 43 23.98 13.79 -8.22
CA SER A 43 23.76 12.59 -9.04
C SER A 43 22.99 11.52 -8.30
N ILE A 44 23.30 11.29 -7.03
CA ILE A 44 22.56 10.38 -6.14
C ILE A 44 21.13 10.87 -5.95
N LEU A 45 20.96 12.14 -5.60
CA LEU A 45 19.64 12.73 -5.38
C LEU A 45 18.77 12.65 -6.64
N MET A 46 19.32 13.03 -7.79
CA MET A 46 18.60 12.96 -9.06
C MET A 46 18.22 11.53 -9.45
N SER A 47 19.08 10.56 -9.17
CA SER A 47 18.77 9.14 -9.38
C SER A 47 17.61 8.67 -8.50
N LEU A 48 17.59 9.05 -7.23
CA LEU A 48 16.50 8.72 -6.31
C LEU A 48 15.18 9.39 -6.73
N VAL A 49 15.22 10.68 -7.08
CA VAL A 49 14.05 11.42 -7.58
C VAL A 49 13.50 10.78 -8.86
N GLY A 50 14.38 10.50 -9.83
CA GLY A 50 13.99 9.85 -11.08
C GLY A 50 13.38 8.47 -10.86
N THR A 51 13.93 7.70 -9.91
CA THR A 51 13.39 6.40 -9.53
C THR A 51 12.02 6.52 -8.86
N THR A 52 11.81 7.52 -8.03
CA THR A 52 10.52 7.78 -7.38
C THR A 52 9.45 8.14 -8.40
N VAL A 53 9.77 9.01 -9.37
CA VAL A 53 8.87 9.36 -10.47
C VAL A 53 8.51 8.13 -11.30
N PHE A 54 9.52 7.30 -11.64
CA PHE A 54 9.30 6.05 -12.37
C PHE A 54 8.42 5.08 -11.59
N GLY A 55 8.70 4.85 -10.30
CA GLY A 55 7.93 3.95 -9.43
C GLY A 55 6.48 4.40 -9.30
N SER A 56 6.23 5.70 -9.14
CA SER A 56 4.89 6.29 -9.11
C SER A 56 4.14 6.07 -10.42
N ALA A 57 4.81 6.23 -11.57
CA ALA A 57 4.20 6.00 -12.88
C ALA A 57 3.85 4.51 -13.11
N ILE A 58 4.69 3.59 -12.64
CA ILE A 58 4.44 2.14 -12.72
C ILE A 58 3.24 1.75 -11.84
N SER A 59 3.23 2.18 -10.59
CA SER A 59 2.12 1.91 -9.66
C SER A 59 0.81 2.47 -10.21
N MET A 60 0.82 3.73 -10.68
CA MET A 60 -0.37 4.33 -11.27
C MET A 60 -0.87 3.55 -12.50
N SER A 61 0.03 3.03 -13.33
CA SER A 61 -0.37 2.25 -14.51
C SER A 61 -1.10 0.96 -14.15
N GLY A 62 -0.67 0.28 -13.09
CA GLY A 62 -1.32 -0.91 -12.57
C GLY A 62 -2.70 -0.61 -11.97
N THR A 63 -2.77 0.40 -11.10
CA THR A 63 -4.01 0.84 -10.45
C THR A 63 -5.08 1.23 -11.45
N VAL A 64 -4.72 2.01 -12.47
CA VAL A 64 -5.67 2.44 -13.54
C VAL A 64 -6.26 1.25 -14.28
N VAL A 65 -5.45 0.23 -14.61
CA VAL A 65 -5.97 -0.99 -15.27
C VAL A 65 -6.91 -1.76 -14.35
N GLY A 66 -6.59 -1.84 -13.05
CA GLY A 66 -7.49 -2.42 -12.04
C GLY A 66 -8.84 -1.69 -11.99
N ASP A 67 -8.82 -0.36 -11.98
CA ASP A 67 -10.03 0.49 -11.98
C ASP A 67 -10.88 0.25 -13.23
N TYR A 68 -10.26 0.16 -14.41
CA TYR A 68 -10.98 -0.17 -15.65
C TYR A 68 -11.62 -1.55 -15.59
N LYS A 69 -10.91 -2.55 -15.09
CA LYS A 69 -11.44 -3.90 -14.96
C LYS A 69 -12.62 -3.96 -13.99
N ASN A 70 -12.50 -3.33 -12.83
CA ASN A 70 -13.58 -3.22 -11.85
C ASN A 70 -14.79 -2.49 -12.43
N SER A 71 -14.53 -1.42 -13.16
CA SER A 71 -15.55 -0.64 -13.87
C SER A 71 -16.38 -1.50 -14.85
N LEU A 72 -15.71 -2.36 -15.62
CA LEU A 72 -16.39 -3.28 -16.52
C LEU A 72 -17.31 -4.26 -15.77
N TYR A 73 -16.87 -4.77 -14.61
CA TYR A 73 -17.69 -5.70 -13.82
C TYR A 73 -18.95 -5.07 -13.25
N ILE A 74 -18.93 -3.77 -12.93
CA ILE A 74 -20.09 -3.04 -12.43
C ILE A 74 -20.92 -2.36 -13.55
N GLY A 75 -20.54 -2.57 -14.82
CA GLY A 75 -21.25 -2.00 -15.97
C GLY A 75 -21.04 -0.50 -16.17
N ASN A 76 -20.00 0.08 -15.60
CA ASN A 76 -19.66 1.50 -15.76
C ASN A 76 -18.89 1.72 -17.08
N ARG A 77 -18.99 2.92 -17.65
CA ARG A 77 -18.30 3.27 -18.90
C ARG A 77 -16.85 3.68 -18.61
N PRO A 78 -15.86 3.20 -19.39
CA PRO A 78 -14.45 3.55 -19.23
C PRO A 78 -14.18 5.07 -19.22
N TYR A 79 -14.98 5.83 -19.97
CA TYR A 79 -14.90 7.30 -20.01
C TYR A 79 -15.07 7.95 -18.63
N HIS A 80 -16.02 7.47 -17.83
CA HIS A 80 -16.26 8.04 -16.48
C HIS A 80 -15.12 7.75 -15.54
N ILE A 81 -14.51 6.58 -15.66
CA ILE A 81 -13.31 6.20 -14.87
C ILE A 81 -12.12 7.07 -15.25
N SER A 82 -11.85 7.22 -16.55
CA SER A 82 -10.76 8.11 -17.03
C SER A 82 -10.94 9.52 -16.50
N LYS A 83 -12.17 10.06 -16.59
CA LYS A 83 -12.47 11.40 -16.09
C LYS A 83 -12.27 11.51 -14.59
N GLY A 84 -12.74 10.52 -13.82
CA GLY A 84 -12.55 10.47 -12.37
C GLY A 84 -11.08 10.45 -11.98
N ASN A 85 -10.29 9.58 -12.61
CA ASN A 85 -8.86 9.46 -12.36
C ASN A 85 -8.11 10.78 -12.68
N ILE A 86 -8.38 11.40 -13.82
CA ILE A 86 -7.75 12.69 -14.19
C ILE A 86 -8.14 13.78 -13.18
N MET A 87 -9.42 13.87 -12.81
CA MET A 87 -9.86 14.87 -11.83
C MET A 87 -9.27 14.62 -10.43
N GLY A 88 -9.01 13.37 -10.07
CA GLY A 88 -8.41 12.99 -8.79
C GLY A 88 -6.91 13.29 -8.69
N VAL A 89 -6.20 13.43 -9.81
CA VAL A 89 -4.74 13.64 -9.81
C VAL A 89 -4.35 14.94 -9.09
N VAL A 90 -5.04 16.04 -9.37
CA VAL A 90 -4.68 17.35 -8.80
C VAL A 90 -4.87 17.41 -7.29
N PRO A 91 -6.06 17.09 -6.73
CA PRO A 91 -6.23 17.10 -5.28
C PRO A 91 -5.36 16.03 -4.60
N GLY A 92 -5.21 14.85 -5.22
CA GLY A 92 -4.34 13.79 -4.70
C GLY A 92 -2.87 14.20 -4.65
N ALA A 93 -2.36 14.88 -5.66
CA ALA A 93 -0.99 15.39 -5.68
C ALA A 93 -0.74 16.46 -4.61
N ILE A 94 -1.67 17.39 -4.43
CA ILE A 94 -1.57 18.45 -3.41
C ILE A 94 -1.58 17.86 -2.01
N LEU A 95 -2.54 16.99 -1.71
CA LEU A 95 -2.65 16.35 -0.39
C LEU A 95 -1.46 15.42 -0.12
N GLY A 96 -1.08 14.60 -1.10
CA GLY A 96 0.06 13.69 -0.97
C GLY A 96 1.38 14.43 -0.76
N ALA A 97 1.64 15.50 -1.51
CA ALA A 97 2.82 16.33 -1.30
C ALA A 97 2.80 17.01 0.08
N GLY A 98 1.64 17.52 0.51
CA GLY A 98 1.48 18.12 1.84
C GLY A 98 1.79 17.14 2.97
N VAL A 99 1.24 15.94 2.91
CA VAL A 99 1.49 14.88 3.90
C VAL A 99 2.96 14.43 3.87
N ALA A 100 3.53 14.26 2.67
CA ALA A 100 4.93 13.86 2.54
C ALA A 100 5.90 14.89 3.14
N ILE A 101 5.69 16.19 2.89
CA ILE A 101 6.49 17.27 3.47
C ILE A 101 6.32 17.31 5.00
N PHE A 102 5.10 17.14 5.48
CA PHE A 102 4.80 17.12 6.90
C PHE A 102 5.53 15.97 7.62
N LEU A 103 5.37 14.74 7.11
CA LEU A 103 6.02 13.56 7.68
C LEU A 103 7.55 13.61 7.55
N SER A 104 8.08 14.15 6.44
CA SER A 104 9.52 14.34 6.26
C SER A 104 10.13 15.26 7.32
N LYS A 105 9.45 16.35 7.67
CA LYS A 105 9.91 17.26 8.74
C LYS A 105 9.93 16.57 10.09
N LEU A 106 8.84 15.88 10.46
CA LEU A 106 8.76 15.16 11.72
C LEU A 106 9.81 14.06 11.86
N LEU A 107 10.12 13.38 10.75
CA LEU A 107 11.16 12.36 10.68
C LEU A 107 12.55 13.00 10.84
N ALA A 108 12.81 14.13 10.17
CA ALA A 108 14.07 14.86 10.27
C ALA A 108 14.31 15.43 11.67
N ASP A 109 13.26 15.88 12.33
CA ASP A 109 13.30 16.40 13.70
C ASP A 109 13.36 15.28 14.76
N GLY A 110 13.30 14.00 14.35
CA GLY A 110 13.32 12.85 15.27
C GLY A 110 12.05 12.69 16.12
N THR A 111 10.97 13.41 15.78
CA THR A 111 9.71 13.38 16.53
C THR A 111 8.95 12.08 16.31
N ILE A 112 9.09 11.46 15.14
CA ILE A 112 8.47 10.19 14.78
C ILE A 112 9.50 9.25 14.16
N GLU A 113 9.30 7.96 14.35
CA GLU A 113 10.01 6.91 13.62
C GLU A 113 9.09 6.30 12.57
N LEU A 114 9.48 6.38 11.31
CA LEU A 114 8.76 5.74 10.21
C LEU A 114 9.48 4.45 9.81
N LEU A 115 8.76 3.34 9.88
CA LEU A 115 9.22 2.08 9.32
C LEU A 115 9.06 2.13 7.80
N ALA A 116 10.13 2.53 7.10
CA ALA A 116 10.18 2.59 5.65
C ALA A 116 11.27 1.64 5.10
N PRO A 117 11.10 0.32 5.23
CA PRO A 117 12.16 -0.65 4.92
C PRO A 117 12.59 -0.60 3.46
N GLN A 118 11.67 -0.35 2.52
CA GLN A 118 12.01 -0.20 1.11
C GLN A 118 12.87 1.05 0.86
N ALA A 119 12.52 2.18 1.47
CA ALA A 119 13.32 3.40 1.35
C ALA A 119 14.75 3.19 1.90
N ASN A 120 14.87 2.51 3.03
CA ASN A 120 16.17 2.15 3.60
C ASN A 120 16.97 1.23 2.68
N ALA A 121 16.33 0.25 2.04
CA ALA A 121 16.98 -0.61 1.06
C ALA A 121 17.50 0.21 -0.14
N PHE A 122 16.68 1.09 -0.70
CA PHE A 122 17.10 1.98 -1.80
C PHE A 122 18.26 2.89 -1.38
N ALA A 123 18.21 3.50 -0.20
CA ALA A 123 19.28 4.32 0.34
C ALA A 123 20.59 3.52 0.50
N TYR A 124 20.53 2.33 1.07
CA TYR A 124 21.67 1.45 1.24
C TYR A 124 22.32 1.05 -0.10
N PHE A 125 21.51 0.64 -1.08
CA PHE A 125 22.02 0.34 -2.42
C PHE A 125 22.65 1.54 -3.11
N THR A 126 22.05 2.72 -2.94
CA THR A 126 22.61 3.95 -3.49
C THR A 126 23.99 4.26 -2.91
N THR A 127 24.14 4.10 -1.60
CA THR A 127 25.41 4.29 -0.91
C THR A 127 26.47 3.30 -1.38
N ILE A 128 26.11 2.01 -1.46
CA ILE A 128 27.02 0.95 -1.96
C ILE A 128 27.54 1.29 -3.37
N LEU A 129 26.63 1.66 -4.26
CA LEU A 129 26.98 1.91 -5.66
C LEU A 129 27.74 3.22 -5.84
N ALA A 130 27.38 4.26 -5.09
CA ALA A 130 28.02 5.56 -5.21
C ALA A 130 29.39 5.61 -4.51
N GLU A 131 29.56 4.97 -3.38
CA GLU A 131 30.79 5.00 -2.59
C GLU A 131 31.73 3.84 -2.86
N GLY A 132 31.24 2.79 -3.51
CA GLY A 132 31.99 1.57 -3.76
C GLY A 132 32.28 0.74 -2.48
N GLN A 133 31.74 1.16 -1.36
CA GLN A 133 31.96 0.56 -0.04
C GLN A 133 30.84 -0.42 0.33
N GLY A 134 30.58 -1.41 -0.50
CA GLY A 134 29.55 -2.38 -0.21
C GLY A 134 30.11 -3.78 0.02
N ASN A 135 29.41 -4.58 0.80
CA ASN A 135 29.69 -6.01 0.90
C ASN A 135 29.12 -6.73 -0.34
N TRP A 136 29.85 -6.63 -1.44
CA TRP A 136 29.47 -7.26 -2.71
C TRP A 136 29.24 -8.76 -2.60
N THR A 137 29.99 -9.42 -1.73
CA THR A 137 29.84 -10.86 -1.47
C THR A 137 28.48 -11.15 -0.86
N ALA A 138 28.05 -10.41 0.15
CA ALA A 138 26.72 -10.55 0.76
C ALA A 138 25.61 -10.24 -0.25
N LEU A 139 25.80 -9.21 -1.09
CA LEU A 139 24.84 -8.86 -2.14
C LEU A 139 24.66 -10.03 -3.13
N LEU A 140 25.75 -10.57 -3.65
CA LEU A 140 25.71 -11.68 -4.61
C LEU A 140 25.11 -12.95 -4.01
N ILE A 141 25.44 -13.26 -2.75
CA ILE A 141 24.82 -14.38 -2.03
C ILE A 141 23.31 -14.14 -1.87
N GLY A 142 22.89 -12.96 -1.46
CA GLY A 142 21.47 -12.60 -1.34
C GLY A 142 20.71 -12.71 -2.66
N MET A 143 21.30 -12.22 -3.76
CA MET A 143 20.73 -12.39 -5.11
C MET A 143 20.60 -13.87 -5.50
N ALA A 144 21.61 -14.69 -5.26
CA ALA A 144 21.58 -16.12 -5.55
C ALA A 144 20.52 -16.85 -4.72
N LEU A 145 20.42 -16.55 -3.43
CA LEU A 145 19.40 -17.11 -2.53
C LEU A 145 17.97 -16.69 -2.95
N GLY A 146 17.77 -15.41 -3.30
CA GLY A 146 16.49 -14.92 -3.80
C GLY A 146 16.08 -15.58 -5.11
N ALA A 147 17.00 -15.70 -6.07
CA ALA A 147 16.76 -16.39 -7.33
C ALA A 147 16.48 -17.90 -7.13
N PHE A 148 17.19 -18.54 -6.22
CA PHE A 148 16.93 -19.94 -5.86
C PHE A 148 15.56 -20.10 -5.19
N ALA A 149 15.20 -19.23 -4.25
CA ALA A 149 13.90 -19.25 -3.59
C ALA A 149 12.76 -19.03 -4.59
N GLU A 150 12.93 -18.10 -5.55
CA GLU A 150 11.96 -17.88 -6.61
C GLU A 150 11.80 -19.12 -7.50
N TRP A 151 12.91 -19.69 -7.95
CA TRP A 151 12.89 -20.90 -8.79
C TRP A 151 12.27 -22.11 -8.08
N ALA A 152 12.60 -22.30 -6.78
CA ALA A 152 12.16 -23.47 -6.02
C ALA A 152 10.71 -23.37 -5.51
N THR A 153 10.24 -22.17 -5.18
CA THR A 153 8.95 -21.98 -4.48
C THR A 153 8.00 -21.02 -5.20
N GLY A 154 8.47 -20.21 -6.15
CA GLY A 154 7.74 -19.10 -6.71
C GLY A 154 7.46 -17.96 -5.72
N MET A 155 8.17 -17.91 -4.59
CA MET A 155 7.96 -16.95 -3.50
C MET A 155 9.24 -16.17 -3.12
N GLY A 156 10.17 -15.99 -4.05
CA GLY A 156 11.44 -15.30 -3.79
C GLY A 156 11.25 -13.87 -3.27
N THR A 157 10.26 -13.15 -3.79
CA THR A 157 9.92 -11.81 -3.30
C THR A 157 9.46 -11.83 -1.85
N SER A 158 8.56 -12.75 -1.48
CA SER A 158 8.08 -12.88 -0.10
C SER A 158 9.20 -13.32 0.85
N PHE A 159 10.09 -14.20 0.38
CA PHE A 159 11.27 -14.62 1.12
C PHE A 159 12.21 -13.44 1.40
N GLY A 160 12.51 -12.64 0.38
CA GLY A 160 13.34 -11.45 0.52
C GLY A 160 12.73 -10.42 1.49
N LEU A 161 11.42 -10.14 1.37
CA LEU A 161 10.70 -9.28 2.28
C LEU A 161 10.81 -9.76 3.73
N GLY A 162 10.63 -11.07 3.96
CA GLY A 162 10.75 -11.66 5.30
C GLY A 162 12.14 -11.54 5.90
N MET A 163 13.18 -11.51 5.07
CA MET A 163 14.57 -11.39 5.55
C MET A 163 14.95 -9.97 5.97
N TYR A 164 14.46 -8.94 5.29
CA TYR A 164 14.91 -7.57 5.57
C TYR A 164 13.92 -6.73 6.37
N LEU A 165 12.64 -7.13 6.43
CA LEU A 165 11.67 -6.43 7.26
C LEU A 165 11.91 -6.72 8.74
N PRO A 166 11.74 -5.71 9.62
CA PRO A 166 11.83 -5.92 11.06
C PRO A 166 10.70 -6.81 11.57
N THR A 167 10.96 -7.54 12.64
CA THR A 167 10.01 -8.49 13.25
C THR A 167 8.60 -7.90 13.51
N PRO A 168 8.45 -6.65 13.98
CA PRO A 168 7.12 -6.06 14.16
C PRO A 168 6.29 -5.97 12.88
N ALA A 169 6.93 -5.92 11.72
CA ALA A 169 6.24 -5.92 10.43
C ALA A 169 5.97 -7.33 9.90
N THR A 170 6.90 -8.27 10.09
CA THR A 170 6.79 -9.64 9.56
C THR A 170 5.89 -10.55 10.38
N PHE A 171 5.84 -10.34 11.70
CA PHE A 171 5.06 -11.17 12.60
C PHE A 171 3.53 -11.08 12.35
N PRO A 172 2.92 -9.88 12.17
CA PRO A 172 1.53 -9.77 11.75
C PRO A 172 1.24 -10.44 10.40
N MET A 173 2.17 -10.35 9.44
CA MET A 173 2.04 -11.02 8.15
C MET A 173 1.99 -12.54 8.29
N LEU A 174 2.83 -13.12 9.16
CA LEU A 174 2.82 -14.55 9.46
C LEU A 174 1.48 -14.98 10.04
N ILE A 175 0.96 -14.24 11.04
CA ILE A 175 -0.34 -14.53 11.67
C ILE A 175 -1.46 -14.42 10.65
N GLY A 176 -1.47 -13.34 9.84
CA GLY A 176 -2.48 -13.13 8.81
C GLY A 176 -2.48 -14.23 7.76
N GLY A 177 -1.31 -14.65 7.28
CA GLY A 177 -1.14 -15.73 6.33
C GLY A 177 -1.59 -17.08 6.89
N ALA A 178 -1.19 -17.40 8.12
CA ALA A 178 -1.59 -18.63 8.80
C ALA A 178 -3.12 -18.67 9.03
N TYR A 179 -3.70 -17.55 9.48
CA TYR A 179 -5.15 -17.42 9.67
C TYR A 179 -5.91 -17.61 8.33
N ARG A 180 -5.41 -17.00 7.26
CA ARG A 180 -5.99 -17.15 5.93
C ARG A 180 -5.98 -18.61 5.48
N SER A 181 -4.82 -19.29 5.58
CA SER A 181 -4.70 -20.69 5.20
C SER A 181 -5.67 -21.58 6.01
N TRP A 182 -5.72 -21.37 7.33
CA TRP A 182 -6.65 -22.06 8.19
C TRP A 182 -8.12 -21.81 7.81
N TRP A 183 -8.48 -20.55 7.52
CA TRP A 183 -9.82 -20.16 7.11
C TRP A 183 -10.21 -20.76 5.75
N GLU A 184 -9.29 -20.75 4.78
CA GLU A 184 -9.53 -21.38 3.46
C GLU A 184 -9.81 -22.87 3.59
N GLU A 185 -9.05 -23.59 4.40
CA GLU A 185 -9.23 -25.02 4.59
C GLU A 185 -10.49 -25.36 5.37
N ARG A 186 -10.76 -24.62 6.44
CA ARG A 186 -11.84 -24.94 7.38
C ARG A 186 -13.20 -24.34 7.01
N ARG A 187 -13.21 -23.26 6.24
CA ARG A 187 -14.43 -22.52 5.93
C ARG A 187 -14.71 -22.41 4.43
N LEU A 188 -13.74 -21.95 3.65
CA LEU A 188 -13.96 -21.71 2.23
C LEU A 188 -14.15 -23.01 1.44
N LYS A 189 -13.19 -23.92 1.50
CA LYS A 189 -13.22 -25.18 0.75
C LYS A 189 -14.46 -26.02 1.01
N PRO A 190 -14.88 -26.28 2.28
CA PRO A 190 -16.07 -27.07 2.55
C PRO A 190 -17.36 -26.44 2.00
N VAL A 191 -17.52 -25.13 2.15
CA VAL A 191 -18.70 -24.41 1.63
C VAL A 191 -18.74 -24.42 0.12
N VAL A 192 -17.61 -24.18 -0.53
CA VAL A 192 -17.52 -24.20 -2.00
C VAL A 192 -17.80 -25.61 -2.55
N GLU A 193 -17.33 -26.64 -1.84
CA GLU A 193 -17.52 -28.03 -2.23
C GLU A 193 -18.97 -28.50 -2.04
N SER A 194 -19.66 -28.06 -0.98
CA SER A 194 -21.09 -28.32 -0.80
C SER A 194 -21.92 -27.66 -1.89
N VAL A 195 -21.68 -26.37 -2.20
CA VAL A 195 -22.37 -25.66 -3.28
C VAL A 195 -22.07 -26.32 -4.64
N ARG A 196 -20.86 -26.81 -4.86
CA ARG A 196 -20.48 -27.51 -6.09
C ARG A 196 -21.29 -28.81 -6.29
N LYS A 197 -21.57 -29.52 -5.20
CA LYS A 197 -22.37 -30.76 -5.25
C LYS A 197 -23.88 -30.52 -5.44
N GLU A 198 -24.37 -29.40 -4.86
CA GLU A 198 -25.80 -29.08 -4.88
C GLU A 198 -26.21 -28.27 -6.14
N GLU A 199 -25.44 -27.27 -6.50
CA GLU A 199 -25.81 -26.29 -7.54
C GLU A 199 -24.86 -26.29 -8.76
N GLY A 200 -23.78 -27.08 -8.73
CA GLY A 200 -22.80 -27.19 -9.80
C GLY A 200 -21.63 -26.23 -9.76
N GLY A 201 -20.73 -26.36 -10.74
CA GLY A 201 -19.46 -25.63 -10.81
C GLY A 201 -19.59 -24.10 -10.81
N PRO A 202 -20.42 -23.51 -11.69
CA PRO A 202 -20.57 -22.05 -11.79
C PRO A 202 -21.06 -21.38 -10.51
N ALA A 203 -21.98 -22.02 -9.77
CA ALA A 203 -22.47 -21.52 -8.50
C ALA A 203 -21.39 -21.58 -7.41
N ALA A 204 -20.59 -22.66 -7.40
CA ALA A 204 -19.46 -22.80 -6.49
C ALA A 204 -18.39 -21.73 -6.72
N GLU A 205 -18.06 -21.42 -7.97
CA GLU A 205 -17.11 -20.34 -8.32
C GLU A 205 -17.63 -18.98 -7.88
N LYS A 206 -18.91 -18.69 -8.12
CA LYS A 206 -19.54 -17.45 -7.66
C LYS A 206 -19.51 -17.33 -6.13
N LYS A 207 -19.81 -18.41 -5.42
CA LYS A 207 -19.74 -18.43 -3.95
C LYS A 207 -18.33 -18.24 -3.42
N SER A 208 -17.35 -18.91 -4.04
CA SER A 208 -15.94 -18.72 -3.72
C SER A 208 -15.50 -17.26 -3.90
N ALA A 209 -15.83 -16.66 -5.05
CA ALA A 209 -15.52 -15.27 -5.34
C ALA A 209 -16.15 -14.29 -4.32
N GLN A 210 -17.40 -14.52 -3.92
CA GLN A 210 -18.07 -13.70 -2.91
C GLN A 210 -17.40 -13.80 -1.54
N MET A 211 -17.05 -15.01 -1.10
CA MET A 211 -16.39 -15.22 0.19
C MET A 211 -14.98 -14.62 0.20
N LEU A 212 -14.22 -14.77 -0.89
CA LEU A 212 -12.91 -14.15 -1.05
C LEU A 212 -13.01 -12.61 -1.09
N LEU A 213 -14.01 -12.07 -1.78
CA LEU A 213 -14.22 -10.62 -1.83
C LEU A 213 -14.47 -10.04 -0.44
N LEU A 214 -15.27 -10.71 0.39
CA LEU A 214 -15.54 -10.26 1.75
C LEU A 214 -14.25 -10.20 2.59
N THR A 215 -13.42 -11.23 2.53
CA THR A 215 -12.12 -11.24 3.25
C THR A 215 -11.17 -10.16 2.72
N PHE A 216 -11.20 -9.92 1.40
CA PHE A 216 -10.42 -8.85 0.78
C PHE A 216 -10.85 -7.47 1.25
N MET A 217 -12.16 -7.22 1.35
CA MET A 217 -12.70 -5.95 1.86
C MET A 217 -12.31 -5.70 3.32
N ILE A 218 -12.35 -6.74 4.16
CA ILE A 218 -11.92 -6.64 5.56
C ILE A 218 -10.41 -6.32 5.64
N ALA A 219 -9.58 -7.01 4.86
CA ALA A 219 -8.15 -6.78 4.83
C ALA A 219 -7.80 -5.38 4.31
N ALA A 220 -8.48 -4.91 3.25
CA ALA A 220 -8.32 -3.58 2.71
C ALA A 220 -8.73 -2.50 3.72
N GLY A 221 -9.83 -2.72 4.45
CA GLY A 221 -10.25 -1.83 5.53
C GLY A 221 -9.23 -1.75 6.67
N ALA A 222 -8.64 -2.88 7.06
CA ALA A 222 -7.60 -2.92 8.08
C ALA A 222 -6.32 -2.17 7.64
N LEU A 223 -5.90 -2.37 6.38
CA LEU A 223 -4.74 -1.68 5.81
C LEU A 223 -4.97 -0.16 5.72
N THR A 224 -6.17 0.25 5.31
CA THR A 224 -6.54 1.67 5.27
C THR A 224 -6.57 2.27 6.68
N GLY A 225 -7.07 1.54 7.67
CA GLY A 225 -7.07 1.95 9.07
C GLY A 225 -5.66 2.15 9.62
N GLU A 226 -4.72 1.28 9.28
CA GLU A 226 -3.31 1.44 9.64
C GLU A 226 -2.70 2.72 9.05
N ALA A 227 -2.96 3.01 7.78
CA ALA A 227 -2.48 4.22 7.13
C ALA A 227 -3.04 5.50 7.79
N PHE A 228 -4.33 5.52 8.13
CA PHE A 228 -4.92 6.62 8.89
C PHE A 228 -4.31 6.78 10.29
N TYR A 229 -4.09 5.66 10.99
CA TYR A 229 -3.42 5.69 12.29
C TYR A 229 -2.03 6.33 12.23
N GLY A 230 -1.25 6.03 11.19
CA GLY A 230 0.07 6.64 11.00
C GLY A 230 0.02 8.16 10.87
N VAL A 231 -0.96 8.68 10.11
CA VAL A 231 -1.16 10.13 9.95
C VAL A 231 -1.68 10.75 11.25
N GLU A 232 -2.65 10.12 11.92
CA GLU A 232 -3.16 10.59 13.22
C GLU A 232 -2.08 10.61 14.28
N ALA A 233 -1.26 9.58 14.36
CA ALA A 233 -0.13 9.51 15.31
C ALA A 233 0.87 10.63 15.08
N ALA A 234 1.15 10.98 13.82
CA ALA A 234 2.02 12.10 13.47
C ALA A 234 1.41 13.45 13.88
N ILE A 235 0.11 13.64 13.66
CA ILE A 235 -0.60 14.85 14.09
C ILE A 235 -0.60 14.97 15.62
N LEU A 236 -0.88 13.88 16.32
CA LEU A 236 -0.86 13.87 17.79
C LEU A 236 0.53 14.16 18.37
N ALA A 237 1.59 13.63 17.74
CA ALA A 237 2.96 13.93 18.15
C ALA A 237 3.30 15.42 18.03
N VAL A 238 2.79 16.10 17.00
CA VAL A 238 2.93 17.56 16.86
C VAL A 238 2.15 18.29 17.94
N LEU A 239 0.93 17.88 18.21
CA LEU A 239 0.08 18.49 19.23
C LEU A 239 0.66 18.33 20.64
N ASP A 240 1.27 17.19 20.95
CA ASP A 240 1.97 16.96 22.23
C ASP A 240 3.18 17.88 22.40
N GLY A 241 3.82 18.33 21.31
CA GLY A 241 4.93 19.27 21.33
C GLY A 241 4.54 20.75 21.42
N ILE A 242 3.25 21.08 21.36
CA ILE A 242 2.79 22.47 21.42
C ILE A 242 2.64 22.89 22.89
N GLU A 243 3.39 23.92 23.29
CA GLU A 243 3.23 24.57 24.59
C GLU A 243 2.13 25.63 24.52
N VAL A 244 1.11 25.48 25.35
CA VAL A 244 0.08 26.48 25.55
C VAL A 244 0.23 27.08 26.94
N SER A 245 0.50 28.37 27.01
CA SER A 245 0.72 29.13 28.30
C SER A 245 1.85 28.55 29.15
N GLY A 246 2.93 28.06 28.54
CA GLY A 246 4.09 27.53 29.26
C GLY A 246 3.90 26.13 29.86
N GLN A 247 2.78 25.47 29.50
CA GLN A 247 2.58 24.06 29.79
C GLN A 247 2.47 23.28 28.47
N ALA A 248 3.22 22.20 28.37
CA ALA A 248 3.09 21.28 27.24
C ALA A 248 1.64 20.78 27.17
N LEU A 249 1.04 20.86 25.97
CA LEU A 249 -0.30 20.34 25.70
C LEU A 249 -0.24 18.81 25.64
N SER A 250 0.11 18.18 26.77
CA SER A 250 0.19 16.74 26.89
C SER A 250 -1.22 16.20 27.14
N LEU A 251 -2.00 16.09 26.09
CA LEU A 251 -3.36 15.53 26.14
C LEU A 251 -3.40 14.09 26.66
N TYR A 252 -2.24 13.41 26.74
CA TYR A 252 -2.16 11.98 27.02
C TYR A 252 -1.14 11.55 28.08
N SER A 253 -0.42 12.49 28.72
CA SER A 253 0.65 12.14 29.66
C SER A 253 0.15 11.57 30.99
N TRP A 254 -1.07 11.85 31.37
CA TRP A 254 -1.66 11.45 32.64
C TRP A 254 -2.36 10.10 32.61
N TRP A 255 -2.61 9.51 31.41
CA TRP A 255 -3.27 8.21 31.26
C TRP A 255 -2.62 7.37 30.18
N PRO A 256 -1.99 6.22 30.52
CA PRO A 256 -1.24 5.40 29.57
C PRO A 256 -2.08 4.84 28.40
N TYR A 257 -3.39 4.72 28.56
CA TYR A 257 -4.29 4.25 27.52
C TYR A 257 -5.02 5.37 26.76
N ALA A 258 -4.73 6.61 27.08
CA ALA A 258 -5.45 7.73 26.47
C ALA A 258 -5.19 7.88 24.98
N ARG A 259 -3.97 7.54 24.52
CA ARG A 259 -3.65 7.51 23.08
C ARG A 259 -4.54 6.51 22.34
N LEU A 260 -4.68 5.30 22.87
CA LEU A 260 -5.52 4.28 22.26
C LEU A 260 -7.00 4.67 22.35
N GLY A 261 -7.45 5.18 23.50
CA GLY A 261 -8.82 5.65 23.69
C GLY A 261 -9.19 6.83 22.80
N GLY A 262 -8.28 7.80 22.65
CA GLY A 262 -8.43 8.93 21.72
C GLY A 262 -8.52 8.48 20.27
N PHE A 263 -7.65 7.59 19.85
CA PHE A 263 -7.67 6.98 18.52
C PHE A 263 -9.00 6.27 18.23
N VAL A 264 -9.45 5.39 19.13
CA VAL A 264 -10.72 4.67 18.98
C VAL A 264 -11.89 5.65 18.91
N MET A 265 -11.90 6.69 19.74
CA MET A 265 -12.97 7.68 19.77
C MET A 265 -13.01 8.51 18.46
N ILE A 266 -11.86 8.97 17.98
CA ILE A 266 -11.77 9.76 16.72
C ILE A 266 -12.26 8.91 15.55
N ASN A 267 -11.79 7.66 15.46
CA ASN A 267 -12.20 6.76 14.39
C ASN A 267 -13.68 6.36 14.47
N ALA A 268 -14.22 6.20 15.67
CA ALA A 268 -15.65 5.95 15.86
C ALA A 268 -16.49 7.16 15.41
N ILE A 269 -16.09 8.37 15.76
CA ILE A 269 -16.76 9.62 15.31
C ILE A 269 -16.67 9.75 13.79
N LEU A 270 -15.48 9.55 13.21
CA LEU A 270 -15.29 9.61 11.76
C LEU A 270 -16.13 8.55 11.05
N GLY A 271 -16.16 7.33 11.57
CA GLY A 271 -17.00 6.24 11.06
C GLY A 271 -18.50 6.59 11.11
N LEU A 272 -18.97 7.19 12.20
CA LEU A 272 -20.36 7.66 12.33
C LEU A 272 -20.68 8.79 11.34
N ILE A 273 -19.75 9.72 11.14
CA ILE A 273 -19.93 10.81 10.15
C ILE A 273 -20.01 10.24 8.73
N ILE A 274 -19.10 9.34 8.38
CA ILE A 274 -19.09 8.68 7.08
C ILE A 274 -20.39 7.89 6.90
N TYR A 275 -20.78 7.08 7.88
CA TYR A 275 -22.03 6.33 7.85
C TYR A 275 -23.25 7.25 7.66
N ALA A 276 -23.32 8.37 8.39
CA ALA A 276 -24.41 9.32 8.27
C ALA A 276 -24.44 10.00 6.90
N LEU A 277 -23.27 10.32 6.33
CA LEU A 277 -23.18 10.89 4.98
C LEU A 277 -23.63 9.90 3.91
N PHE A 278 -23.17 8.66 3.98
CA PHE A 278 -23.53 7.62 3.01
C PHE A 278 -24.99 7.16 3.15
N SER A 279 -25.52 7.13 4.37
CA SER A 279 -26.94 6.85 4.63
C SER A 279 -27.83 7.96 4.06
N ARG A 280 -27.45 9.25 4.25
CA ARG A 280 -28.17 10.39 3.66
C ARG A 280 -28.09 10.44 2.14
N ALA A 281 -26.98 9.96 1.57
CA ALA A 281 -26.78 9.85 0.13
C ALA A 281 -27.52 8.64 -0.49
N GLY A 282 -28.22 7.82 0.32
CA GLY A 282 -28.92 6.63 -0.16
C GLY A 282 -27.98 5.50 -0.60
N ILE A 283 -26.70 5.57 -0.26
CA ILE A 283 -25.69 4.57 -0.64
C ILE A 283 -25.72 3.37 0.32
N ILE A 284 -26.04 3.61 1.58
CA ILE A 284 -26.18 2.60 2.62
C ILE A 284 -27.59 2.71 3.19
N GLY A 285 -28.38 1.65 3.14
CA GLY A 285 -29.72 1.63 3.74
C GLY A 285 -30.86 1.28 2.78
N GLY A 286 -30.57 1.02 1.50
CA GLY A 286 -31.53 0.39 0.61
C GLY A 286 -31.80 -1.03 1.07
N GLY A 287 -32.83 -1.25 1.88
CA GLY A 287 -33.32 -2.58 2.21
C GLY A 287 -33.73 -3.34 0.96
N PRO A 288 -33.84 -4.71 0.99
CA PRO A 288 -34.25 -5.52 -0.14
C PRO A 288 -35.73 -5.29 -0.49
N GLY A 289 -36.04 -4.11 -1.02
CA GLY A 289 -37.42 -3.68 -1.34
C GLY A 289 -37.51 -2.38 -2.11
N ASP A 290 -36.46 -1.63 -2.23
CA ASP A 290 -36.46 -0.37 -3.00
C ASP A 290 -35.90 -0.62 -4.41
N GLU A 291 -36.69 -1.32 -5.23
CA GLU A 291 -36.52 -1.36 -6.67
C GLU A 291 -36.99 0.00 -7.25
N SER A 292 -36.16 1.01 -7.16
CA SER A 292 -36.33 2.18 -8.02
C SER A 292 -36.10 1.75 -9.48
N PRO A 293 -37.00 2.06 -10.41
CA PRO A 293 -36.89 1.63 -11.80
C PRO A 293 -35.60 2.19 -12.40
N ARG A 294 -34.76 1.30 -12.92
CA ARG A 294 -33.55 1.67 -13.66
C ARG A 294 -33.96 2.51 -14.85
N PRO A 295 -33.36 3.68 -15.10
CA PRO A 295 -33.64 4.42 -16.32
C PRO A 295 -33.25 3.55 -17.51
N THR A 296 -34.22 3.18 -18.30
CA THR A 296 -34.05 2.57 -19.63
C THR A 296 -33.36 3.56 -20.54
N MET A 297 -32.13 3.25 -20.97
CA MET A 297 -31.51 3.81 -22.17
C MET A 297 -31.19 2.68 -23.14
#